data_24e0ab12ebd66a8ab7fe98920b6933c8
#
_entry.id   24e0ab12ebd66a8ab7fe98920b6933c8
#
_cell.length_a   1.000
_cell.length_b   1.000
_cell.length_c   1.000
_cell.angle_alpha   90.00
_cell.angle_beta   90.00
_cell.angle_gamma   90.00
#
_symmetry.space_group_name_H-M   'P 1'
#
loop_
_entity.id
_entity.type
_entity.pdbx_description
1 polymer ?
#
loop_
_entity_poly.entity_id
_entity_poly.type
_entity_poly.pdbx_seq_one_letter_code
_entity_poly.pdbx_strand_id
1 'polypeptide(L)'
;MTTLQAWLRSDGRKGIRNIVAVCYLVECAHHVAREVTYPFREDGAHLIGFPGCFPNAYSHKMLERLCTHPNVGAVLLVSLGCEAFDKGRLLATIRASGRPADLLVIQETGGTRKSIDEGRAWVEDRLAELAQQPRVPMGVDELIVGTICGGSDATSGLTANPAMGRAFD
;
A
#
# COMPACT_ATOMS: atom_id res chain seq x y z
N MET A 1 -26.17 7.69 -15.60
CA MET A 1 -25.42 6.81 -14.68
C MET A 1 -24.22 7.59 -14.17
N THR A 2 -23.98 7.62 -12.88
CA THR A 2 -22.82 8.31 -12.30
C THR A 2 -21.56 7.50 -12.62
N THR A 3 -20.62 8.12 -13.33
CA THR A 3 -19.37 7.46 -13.72
C THR A 3 -18.23 8.02 -12.88
N LEU A 4 -17.50 7.15 -12.22
CA LEU A 4 -16.29 7.47 -11.48
C LEU A 4 -15.08 7.49 -12.43
N GLN A 5 -13.99 8.09 -11.99
CA GLN A 5 -12.70 8.06 -12.69
C GLN A 5 -11.71 7.26 -11.87
N ALA A 6 -11.13 6.23 -12.48
CA ALA A 6 -10.25 5.26 -11.82
C ALA A 6 -8.99 5.00 -12.64
N TRP A 7 -8.01 4.34 -12.05
CA TRP A 7 -6.81 3.85 -12.72
C TRP A 7 -6.92 2.36 -12.99
N LEU A 8 -6.79 1.96 -14.25
CA LEU A 8 -6.79 0.56 -14.66
C LEU A 8 -5.44 -0.09 -14.34
N ARG A 9 -5.47 -1.25 -13.70
CA ARG A 9 -4.28 -2.07 -13.45
C ARG A 9 -4.13 -3.14 -14.53
N SER A 10 -2.91 -3.68 -14.66
CA SER A 10 -2.59 -4.74 -15.64
C SER A 10 -3.43 -6.01 -15.46
N ASP A 11 -3.94 -6.26 -14.26
CA ASP A 11 -4.82 -7.39 -13.93
C ASP A 11 -6.32 -7.10 -14.21
N GLY A 12 -6.64 -5.97 -14.83
CA GLY A 12 -8.00 -5.55 -15.16
C GLY A 12 -8.78 -4.89 -14.03
N ARG A 13 -8.25 -4.90 -12.79
CA ARG A 13 -8.90 -4.22 -11.66
C ARG A 13 -8.74 -2.71 -11.77
N LYS A 14 -9.70 -1.98 -11.21
CA LYS A 14 -9.69 -0.51 -11.18
C LYS A 14 -9.52 0.01 -9.76
N GLY A 15 -8.67 1.01 -9.58
CA GLY A 15 -8.45 1.69 -8.31
C GLY A 15 -8.92 3.13 -8.36
N ILE A 16 -9.62 3.59 -7.34
CA ILE A 16 -10.05 4.99 -7.21
C ILE A 16 -8.96 5.90 -6.64
N ARG A 17 -7.82 5.34 -6.28
CA ARG A 17 -6.60 6.03 -5.86
C ARG A 17 -5.40 5.50 -6.63
N ASN A 18 -4.31 6.27 -6.64
CA ASN A 18 -3.05 5.91 -7.30
C ASN A 18 -1.88 6.26 -6.38
N ILE A 19 -1.76 5.51 -5.27
CA ILE A 19 -0.81 5.80 -4.21
C ILE A 19 0.55 5.12 -4.43
N VAL A 20 1.60 5.70 -3.88
CA VAL A 20 2.88 5.05 -3.65
C VAL A 20 2.87 4.42 -2.26
N ALA A 21 2.96 3.10 -2.17
CA ALA A 21 3.06 2.40 -0.89
C ALA A 21 4.53 2.22 -0.50
N VAL A 22 4.94 2.78 0.64
CA VAL A 22 6.25 2.50 1.26
C VAL A 22 6.02 1.44 2.33
N CYS A 23 6.54 0.24 2.10
CA CYS A 23 6.25 -0.94 2.92
C CYS A 23 7.49 -1.40 3.69
N TYR A 24 7.50 -1.23 5.02
CA TYR A 24 8.57 -1.77 5.85
C TYR A 24 8.33 -3.25 6.18
N LEU A 25 9.40 -4.04 6.20
CA LEU A 25 9.35 -5.49 6.36
C LEU A 25 9.73 -5.97 7.77
N VAL A 26 10.11 -5.05 8.64
CA VAL A 26 10.46 -5.28 10.05
C VAL A 26 10.40 -3.94 10.79
N GLU A 27 10.06 -3.95 12.09
CA GLU A 27 9.96 -2.72 12.89
C GLU A 27 11.24 -1.87 12.88
N CYS A 28 12.41 -2.51 12.83
CA CYS A 28 13.70 -1.80 12.75
C CYS A 28 13.84 -0.93 11.49
N ALA A 29 13.10 -1.21 10.43
CA ALA A 29 13.06 -0.41 9.19
C ALA A 29 11.97 0.68 9.21
N HIS A 30 11.04 0.63 10.18
CA HIS A 30 9.90 1.55 10.27
C HIS A 30 10.32 3.02 10.28
N HIS A 31 11.36 3.39 11.05
CA HIS A 31 11.83 4.77 11.12
C HIS A 31 12.22 5.29 9.73
N VAL A 32 13.01 4.53 8.96
CA VAL A 32 13.42 4.92 7.60
C VAL A 32 12.20 5.03 6.69
N ALA A 33 11.35 4.03 6.69
CA ALA A 33 10.13 4.03 5.87
C ALA A 33 9.21 5.22 6.18
N ARG A 34 9.06 5.57 7.46
CA ARG A 34 8.30 6.75 7.90
C ARG A 34 8.91 8.05 7.40
N GLU A 35 10.23 8.22 7.58
CA GLU A 35 10.94 9.44 7.14
C GLU A 35 10.93 9.58 5.60
N VAL A 36 10.92 8.49 4.88
CA VAL A 36 10.73 8.48 3.41
C VAL A 36 9.32 8.92 3.05
N THR A 37 8.30 8.41 3.75
CA THR A 37 6.89 8.65 3.40
C THR A 37 6.39 10.03 3.84
N TYR A 38 6.83 10.50 5.00
CA TYR A 38 6.25 11.66 5.69
C TYR A 38 6.20 12.95 4.84
N PRO A 39 7.24 13.33 4.07
CA PRO A 39 7.19 14.53 3.23
C PRO A 39 6.10 14.48 2.15
N PHE A 40 5.74 13.28 1.68
CA PHE A 40 4.86 13.06 0.53
C PHE A 40 3.47 12.50 0.91
N ARG A 41 3.11 12.52 2.19
CA ARG A 41 1.85 11.93 2.66
C ARG A 41 0.60 12.60 2.07
N GLU A 42 0.66 13.90 1.83
CA GLU A 42 -0.42 14.68 1.23
C GLU A 42 -0.46 14.48 -0.30
N ASP A 43 0.67 14.08 -0.90
CA ASP A 43 0.82 13.84 -2.34
C ASP A 43 0.47 12.39 -2.74
N GLY A 44 0.15 11.54 -1.78
CA GLY A 44 -0.29 10.17 -2.04
C GLY A 44 0.71 9.07 -1.68
N ALA A 45 1.77 9.37 -0.92
CA ALA A 45 2.60 8.33 -0.32
C ALA A 45 1.98 7.78 0.98
N HIS A 46 1.91 6.47 1.10
CA HIS A 46 1.31 5.78 2.25
C HIS A 46 2.28 4.79 2.87
N LEU A 47 2.40 4.83 4.20
CA LEU A 47 3.20 3.90 4.98
C LEU A 47 2.37 2.67 5.35
N ILE A 48 2.88 1.49 5.03
CA ILE A 48 2.36 0.20 5.48
C ILE A 48 3.53 -0.68 5.93
N GLY A 49 3.26 -1.78 6.61
CA GLY A 49 4.34 -2.73 6.89
C GLY A 49 4.01 -3.80 7.91
N PHE A 50 5.04 -4.60 8.21
CA PHE A 50 4.99 -5.69 9.16
C PHE A 50 6.08 -5.52 10.22
N PRO A 51 5.75 -5.50 11.52
CA PRO A 51 6.71 -5.17 12.57
C PRO A 51 7.59 -6.35 13.01
N GLY A 52 7.23 -7.59 12.70
CA GLY A 52 7.92 -8.78 13.21
C GLY A 52 9.18 -9.17 12.42
N CYS A 53 10.19 -9.73 13.10
CA CYS A 53 11.37 -10.28 12.43
C CYS A 53 11.10 -11.62 11.73
N PHE A 54 10.10 -12.35 12.18
CA PHE A 54 9.74 -13.67 11.67
C PHE A 54 8.28 -13.68 11.21
N PRO A 55 8.03 -13.45 9.92
CA PRO A 55 6.69 -13.45 9.38
C PRO A 55 6.13 -14.87 9.30
N ASN A 56 4.82 -14.97 9.43
CA ASN A 56 4.08 -16.19 9.13
C ASN A 56 3.42 -16.09 7.73
N ALA A 57 2.79 -17.17 7.29
CA ALA A 57 2.10 -17.21 6.00
C ALA A 57 1.01 -16.13 5.84
N TYR A 58 0.34 -15.78 6.95
CA TYR A 58 -0.68 -14.72 6.94
C TYR A 58 -0.07 -13.34 6.70
N SER A 59 1.04 -13.02 7.37
CA SER A 59 1.75 -11.74 7.19
C SER A 59 2.23 -11.56 5.75
N HIS A 60 2.81 -12.62 5.17
CA HIS A 60 3.20 -12.61 3.76
C HIS A 60 2.02 -12.33 2.83
N LYS A 61 0.94 -13.09 2.99
CA LYS A 61 -0.26 -12.94 2.17
C LYS A 61 -0.91 -11.57 2.34
N MET A 62 -0.88 -11.02 3.56
CA MET A 62 -1.44 -9.69 3.82
C MET A 62 -0.64 -8.60 3.10
N LEU A 63 0.69 -8.57 3.24
CA LEU A 63 1.52 -7.59 2.53
C LEU A 63 1.45 -7.74 1.03
N GLU A 64 1.43 -8.97 0.51
CA GLU A 64 1.24 -9.24 -0.92
C GLU A 64 -0.05 -8.60 -1.43
N ARG A 65 -1.17 -8.79 -0.73
CA ARG A 65 -2.47 -8.21 -1.12
C ARG A 65 -2.53 -6.69 -0.95
N LEU A 66 -1.92 -6.15 0.09
CA LEU A 66 -1.84 -4.70 0.28
C LEU A 66 -1.00 -4.04 -0.81
N CYS A 67 0.18 -4.58 -1.09
CA CYS A 67 1.08 -4.06 -2.12
C CYS A 67 0.53 -4.23 -3.56
N THR A 68 -0.34 -5.22 -3.79
CA THR A 68 -1.01 -5.43 -5.08
C THR A 68 -2.46 -4.92 -5.11
N HIS A 69 -2.87 -4.14 -4.12
CA HIS A 69 -4.21 -3.57 -4.07
C HIS A 69 -4.45 -2.61 -5.27
N PRO A 70 -5.66 -2.56 -5.87
CA PRO A 70 -5.93 -1.69 -7.03
C PRO A 70 -5.61 -0.22 -6.80
N ASN A 71 -5.74 0.29 -5.58
CA ASN A 71 -5.40 1.67 -5.24
C ASN A 71 -3.89 1.95 -5.18
N VAL A 72 -3.03 0.93 -5.21
CA VAL A 72 -1.57 1.07 -5.18
C VAL A 72 -1.03 1.14 -6.60
N GLY A 73 -0.33 2.21 -6.93
CA GLY A 73 0.31 2.43 -8.22
C GLY A 73 1.77 2.00 -8.26
N ALA A 74 2.51 2.20 -7.16
CA ALA A 74 3.91 1.81 -7.03
C ALA A 74 4.24 1.40 -5.60
N VAL A 75 5.31 0.61 -5.39
CA VAL A 75 5.69 0.09 -4.07
C VAL A 75 7.20 0.20 -3.85
N LEU A 76 7.60 0.81 -2.73
CA LEU A 76 8.95 0.73 -2.20
C LEU A 76 8.97 -0.20 -0.99
N LEU A 77 9.66 -1.32 -1.09
CA LEU A 77 9.93 -2.19 0.05
C LEU A 77 11.15 -1.66 0.83
N VAL A 78 11.03 -1.54 2.15
CA VAL A 78 12.11 -1.11 3.03
C VAL A 78 12.45 -2.22 4.00
N SER A 79 13.62 -2.80 3.84
CA SER A 79 14.20 -3.89 4.61
C SER A 79 15.33 -3.36 5.49
N LEU A 80 15.49 -3.93 6.70
CA LEU A 80 16.73 -3.71 7.45
C LEU A 80 17.89 -4.48 6.82
N GLY A 81 17.66 -5.74 6.46
CA GLY A 81 18.64 -6.66 5.87
C GLY A 81 18.72 -8.02 6.56
N CYS A 82 18.46 -8.09 7.87
CA CYS A 82 18.60 -9.32 8.67
C CYS A 82 17.28 -10.01 9.05
N GLU A 83 16.14 -9.42 8.70
CA GLU A 83 14.84 -10.05 8.96
C GLU A 83 14.61 -11.28 8.08
N ALA A 84 13.81 -12.22 8.57
CA ALA A 84 13.49 -13.47 7.88
C ALA A 84 12.38 -13.31 6.81
N PHE A 85 11.96 -12.08 6.51
CA PHE A 85 10.94 -11.83 5.49
C PHE A 85 11.50 -12.16 4.08
N ASP A 86 10.77 -12.98 3.32
CA ASP A 86 11.13 -13.28 1.92
C ASP A 86 10.82 -12.07 1.02
N LYS A 87 11.70 -11.07 1.10
CA LYS A 87 11.62 -9.81 0.36
C LYS A 87 11.72 -10.01 -1.15
N GLY A 88 12.50 -11.00 -1.58
CA GLY A 88 12.67 -11.32 -3.00
C GLY A 88 11.36 -11.82 -3.62
N ARG A 89 10.70 -12.76 -2.96
CA ARG A 89 9.39 -13.27 -3.39
C ARG A 89 8.34 -12.16 -3.42
N LEU A 90 8.26 -11.33 -2.38
CA LEU A 90 7.29 -10.25 -2.36
C LEU A 90 7.53 -9.25 -3.49
N LEU A 91 8.78 -8.83 -3.71
CA LEU A 91 9.16 -7.93 -4.79
C LEU A 91 8.80 -8.52 -6.16
N ALA A 92 9.09 -9.80 -6.38
CA ALA A 92 8.76 -10.49 -7.63
C ALA A 92 7.24 -10.52 -7.88
N THR A 93 6.44 -10.81 -6.85
CA THR A 93 4.97 -10.79 -6.93
C THR A 93 4.43 -9.40 -7.27
N ILE A 94 4.97 -8.35 -6.65
CA ILE A 94 4.55 -6.97 -6.94
C ILE A 94 4.89 -6.60 -8.39
N ARG A 95 6.11 -6.89 -8.84
CA ARG A 95 6.54 -6.62 -10.22
C ARG A 95 5.74 -7.40 -11.26
N ALA A 96 5.40 -8.65 -10.96
CA ALA A 96 4.54 -9.48 -11.82
C ALA A 96 3.13 -8.91 -11.96
N SER A 97 2.67 -8.11 -10.99
CA SER A 97 1.39 -7.38 -11.07
C SER A 97 1.45 -6.11 -11.91
N GLY A 98 2.56 -5.85 -12.62
CA GLY A 98 2.77 -4.69 -13.49
C GLY A 98 2.99 -3.37 -12.77
N ARG A 99 3.23 -3.39 -11.45
CA ARG A 99 3.50 -2.18 -10.67
C ARG A 99 5.01 -1.91 -10.62
N PRO A 100 5.45 -0.66 -10.80
CA PRO A 100 6.80 -0.27 -10.45
C PRO A 100 7.08 -0.60 -8.98
N ALA A 101 8.15 -1.35 -8.72
CA ALA A 101 8.52 -1.72 -7.37
C ALA A 101 10.02 -1.82 -7.21
N ASP A 102 10.51 -1.41 -6.04
CA ASP A 102 11.91 -1.53 -5.68
C ASP A 102 12.10 -1.95 -4.22
N LEU A 103 13.32 -2.37 -3.90
CA LEU A 103 13.73 -2.83 -2.58
C LEU A 103 14.93 -2.02 -2.09
N LEU A 104 14.75 -1.32 -0.99
CA LEU A 104 15.79 -0.60 -0.28
C LEU A 104 16.20 -1.41 0.96
N VAL A 105 17.45 -1.84 1.01
CA VAL A 105 18.03 -2.58 2.14
C VAL A 105 18.97 -1.66 2.91
N ILE A 106 18.57 -1.25 4.11
CA ILE A 106 19.28 -0.21 4.91
C ILE A 106 20.73 -0.55 5.15
N GLN A 107 21.03 -1.81 5.48
CA GLN A 107 22.40 -2.26 5.73
C GLN A 107 23.28 -2.26 4.48
N GLU A 108 22.71 -2.43 3.30
CA GLU A 108 23.41 -2.43 2.01
C GLU A 108 23.55 -1.02 1.43
N THR A 109 22.57 -0.16 1.64
CA THR A 109 22.54 1.22 1.15
C THR A 109 23.61 2.10 1.81
N GLY A 110 24.03 1.76 3.03
CA GLY A 110 25.04 2.51 3.79
C GLY A 110 24.48 3.31 4.96
N GLY A 111 23.34 2.84 5.51
CA GLY A 111 22.76 3.31 6.74
C GLY A 111 21.56 4.25 6.57
N THR A 112 21.02 4.70 7.70
CA THR A 112 19.73 5.37 7.82
C THR A 112 19.59 6.60 6.93
N ARG A 113 20.56 7.54 6.99
CA ARG A 113 20.45 8.82 6.26
C ARG A 113 20.43 8.61 4.76
N LYS A 114 21.37 7.84 4.25
CA LYS A 114 21.45 7.56 2.82
C LYS A 114 20.23 6.81 2.31
N SER A 115 19.70 5.85 3.10
CA SER A 115 18.47 5.14 2.79
C SER A 115 17.24 6.08 2.73
N ILE A 116 17.17 7.08 3.61
CA ILE A 116 16.10 8.08 3.58
C ILE A 116 16.20 8.92 2.31
N ASP A 117 17.40 9.41 1.98
CA ASP A 117 17.61 10.26 0.80
C ASP A 117 17.27 9.51 -0.51
N GLU A 118 17.77 8.28 -0.67
CA GLU A 118 17.45 7.43 -1.83
C GLU A 118 15.99 7.05 -1.90
N GLY A 119 15.37 6.71 -0.76
CA GLY A 119 13.96 6.38 -0.69
C GLY A 119 13.05 7.56 -1.05
N ARG A 120 13.40 8.77 -0.61
CA ARG A 120 12.66 10.00 -0.97
C ARG A 120 12.74 10.29 -2.47
N ALA A 121 13.95 10.23 -3.04
CA ALA A 121 14.11 10.42 -4.47
C ALA A 121 13.29 9.41 -5.29
N TRP A 122 13.29 8.15 -4.89
CA TRP A 122 12.47 7.12 -5.54
C TRP A 122 10.97 7.40 -5.43
N VAL A 123 10.47 7.80 -4.25
CA VAL A 123 9.04 8.11 -4.04
C VAL A 123 8.63 9.32 -4.88
N GLU A 124 9.45 10.38 -4.92
CA GLU A 124 9.20 11.58 -5.71
C GLU A 124 9.06 11.25 -7.21
N ASP A 125 10.00 10.48 -7.77
CA ASP A 125 9.95 10.03 -9.14
C ASP A 125 8.68 9.22 -9.45
N ARG A 126 8.31 8.30 -8.55
CA ARG A 126 7.11 7.48 -8.76
C ARG A 126 5.82 8.29 -8.65
N LEU A 127 5.73 9.25 -7.73
CA LEU A 127 4.57 10.16 -7.66
C LEU A 127 4.42 10.97 -8.95
N ALA A 128 5.54 11.48 -9.50
CA ALA A 128 5.52 12.20 -10.77
C ALA A 128 5.05 11.33 -11.93
N GLU A 129 5.51 10.08 -12.03
CA GLU A 129 5.05 9.13 -13.05
C GLU A 129 3.56 8.77 -12.89
N LEU A 130 3.12 8.49 -11.65
CA LEU A 130 1.74 8.14 -11.37
C LEU A 130 0.76 9.29 -11.68
N ALA A 131 1.19 10.54 -11.53
CA ALA A 131 0.40 11.71 -11.86
C ALA A 131 0.09 11.82 -13.37
N GLN A 132 0.93 11.25 -14.22
CA GLN A 132 0.75 11.24 -15.68
C GLN A 132 -0.09 10.06 -16.18
N GLN A 133 -0.44 9.10 -15.34
CA GLN A 133 -1.22 7.94 -15.77
C GLN A 133 -2.66 8.32 -16.11
N PRO A 134 -3.18 7.88 -17.26
CA PRO A 134 -4.54 8.19 -17.66
C PRO A 134 -5.57 7.53 -16.75
N ARG A 135 -6.67 8.21 -16.53
CA ARG A 135 -7.84 7.66 -15.84
C ARG A 135 -8.79 7.02 -16.84
N VAL A 136 -9.53 6.02 -16.38
CA VAL A 136 -10.56 5.33 -17.16
C VAL A 136 -11.90 5.43 -16.44
N PRO A 137 -13.03 5.39 -17.18
CA PRO A 137 -14.35 5.32 -16.56
C PRO A 137 -14.52 4.05 -15.71
N MET A 138 -15.21 4.19 -14.59
CA MET A 138 -15.57 3.11 -13.67
C MET A 138 -17.03 3.25 -13.27
N GLY A 139 -17.80 2.18 -13.35
CA GLY A 139 -19.18 2.14 -12.85
C GLY A 139 -19.23 2.09 -11.33
N VAL A 140 -20.32 2.55 -10.75
CA VAL A 140 -20.53 2.45 -9.29
C VAL A 140 -20.63 0.98 -8.85
N ASP A 141 -21.14 0.12 -9.71
CA ASP A 141 -21.24 -1.33 -9.53
C ASP A 141 -19.87 -2.06 -9.47
N GLU A 142 -18.81 -1.40 -9.93
CA GLU A 142 -17.44 -1.91 -9.80
C GLU A 142 -16.77 -1.50 -8.48
N LEU A 143 -17.42 -0.64 -7.67
CA LEU A 143 -16.84 -0.12 -6.42
C LEU A 143 -16.94 -1.16 -5.30
N ILE A 144 -15.83 -1.47 -4.67
CA ILE A 144 -15.78 -2.31 -3.48
C ILE A 144 -15.67 -1.40 -2.25
N VAL A 145 -16.70 -1.45 -1.40
CA VAL A 145 -16.76 -0.70 -0.14
C VAL A 145 -16.54 -1.67 1.01
N GLY A 146 -15.54 -1.39 1.82
CA GLY A 146 -15.27 -2.13 3.05
C GLY A 146 -15.82 -1.40 4.27
N THR A 147 -16.22 -2.15 5.29
CA THR A 147 -16.62 -1.61 6.58
C THR A 147 -15.76 -2.18 7.68
N ILE A 148 -15.55 -1.39 8.72
CA ILE A 148 -14.80 -1.80 9.90
C ILE A 148 -15.56 -1.33 11.15
N CYS A 149 -15.65 -2.21 12.15
CA CYS A 149 -16.17 -1.84 13.46
C CYS A 149 -15.06 -1.10 14.24
N GLY A 150 -15.32 0.16 14.59
CA GLY A 150 -14.37 0.98 15.37
C GLY A 150 -14.46 0.76 16.88
N GLY A 151 -15.61 0.36 17.38
CA GLY A 151 -15.88 0.03 18.78
C GLY A 151 -17.27 -0.55 18.92
N SER A 152 -17.39 -1.62 19.71
CA SER A 152 -18.68 -2.29 19.96
C SER A 152 -19.23 -1.86 21.30
N ASP A 153 -20.51 -1.53 21.34
CA ASP A 153 -21.28 -1.30 22.55
C ASP A 153 -22.65 -2.02 22.46
N ALA A 154 -23.47 -1.90 23.52
CA ALA A 154 -24.76 -2.56 23.58
C ALA A 154 -25.75 -2.07 22.48
N THR A 155 -25.52 -0.90 21.90
CA THR A 155 -26.39 -0.31 20.87
C THR A 155 -25.94 -0.65 19.44
N SER A 156 -24.73 -1.17 19.25
CA SER A 156 -24.16 -1.47 17.93
C SER A 156 -25.06 -2.39 17.09
N GLY A 157 -25.62 -3.43 17.73
CA GLY A 157 -26.54 -4.37 17.06
C GLY A 157 -27.93 -3.82 16.80
N LEU A 158 -28.35 -2.78 17.53
CA LEU A 158 -29.69 -2.18 17.41
C LEU A 158 -29.72 -1.00 16.42
N THR A 159 -28.59 -0.31 16.23
CA THR A 159 -28.53 0.94 15.45
C THR A 159 -27.52 0.86 14.31
N ALA A 160 -26.21 0.85 14.62
CA ALA A 160 -25.15 1.00 13.64
C ALA A 160 -25.11 -0.17 12.63
N ASN A 161 -25.17 -1.43 13.10
CA ASN A 161 -25.08 -2.59 12.20
C ASN A 161 -26.30 -2.71 11.29
N PRO A 162 -27.56 -2.57 11.77
CA PRO A 162 -28.71 -2.52 10.88
C PRO A 162 -28.70 -1.39 9.87
N ALA A 163 -28.24 -0.18 10.29
CA ALA A 163 -28.12 0.95 9.37
C ALA A 163 -27.07 0.70 8.28
N MET A 164 -25.93 0.09 8.64
CA MET A 164 -24.92 -0.32 7.66
C MET A 164 -25.44 -1.40 6.72
N GLY A 165 -26.13 -2.44 7.24
CA GLY A 165 -26.76 -3.47 6.42
C GLY A 165 -27.68 -2.83 5.39
N ARG A 166 -28.55 -1.91 5.83
CA ARG A 166 -29.48 -1.21 4.93
C ARG A 166 -28.78 -0.33 3.88
N ALA A 167 -27.62 0.22 4.21
CA ALA A 167 -26.85 1.02 3.26
C ALA A 167 -26.17 0.17 2.16
N PHE A 168 -25.99 -1.13 2.40
CA PHE A 168 -25.41 -2.08 1.42
C PHE A 168 -26.47 -2.79 0.56
N ASP A 169 -27.75 -2.79 0.96
CA ASP A 169 -28.88 -3.27 0.15
C ASP A 169 -29.16 -2.33 -1.06
#